data_e16c663169f55d2056653389896d0936
#
_entry.id   e16c663169f55d2056653389896d0936
#
_cell.length_a   1.000
_cell.length_b   1.000
_cell.length_c   1.000
_cell.angle_alpha   90.00
_cell.angle_beta   90.00
_cell.angle_gamma   90.00
#
_symmetry.space_group_name_H-M   'P 1'
#
loop_
_entity.id
_entity.type
_entity.pdbx_description
1 polymer ?
#
loop_
_entity_poly.entity_id
_entity_poly.type
_entity_poly.pdbx_seq_one_letter_code
_entity_poly.pdbx_strand_id
1 'polypeptide(L)'
;MAVLIKAFGDTPWKDDEPLECAMVVPETTDTATFTFRAPSGAWFDYQPGQFVTLDLPVPGGNVQRTYTISSSPSRPLSISVTVKAQPGSVGGRWMLDHLRPGMQLKAYGPAGIFSFVRHEAPKYLFISAGSGITPLMSMTTWAWDSGEMPDIVFVHAAKTPSDIIFRERLEQFANRVPGLQLRFTVEESDPFRAWPGYKGRLSQIMLGLMAPDYLEREVFCCGPEPFMQAVREMLISIGFDMDHYHQE
;
A
#
# COMPACT_ATOMS: atom_id res chain seq x y z
N MET A 1 -13.03 -2.98 -17.93
CA MET A 1 -13.74 -2.92 -16.64
C MET A 1 -15.23 -3.33 -16.77
N ALA A 2 -16.03 -2.75 -17.67
CA ALA A 2 -17.47 -3.08 -17.81
C ALA A 2 -17.82 -4.55 -18.09
N VAL A 3 -16.94 -5.34 -18.67
CA VAL A 3 -17.17 -6.77 -18.99
C VAL A 3 -16.98 -7.68 -17.76
N LEU A 4 -16.09 -7.32 -16.85
CA LEU A 4 -15.86 -8.08 -15.60
C LEU A 4 -17.02 -7.90 -14.59
N ILE A 5 -17.62 -6.73 -14.52
CA ILE A 5 -18.71 -6.42 -13.59
C ILE A 5 -19.92 -7.34 -13.79
N LYS A 6 -20.25 -7.72 -15.03
CA LYS A 6 -21.34 -8.67 -15.32
C LYS A 6 -21.14 -10.09 -14.78
N ALA A 7 -19.91 -10.45 -14.41
CA ALA A 7 -19.61 -11.79 -13.89
C ALA A 7 -19.76 -11.92 -12.36
N PHE A 8 -19.85 -10.81 -11.62
CA PHE A 8 -19.74 -10.81 -10.14
C PHE A 8 -21.05 -10.48 -9.40
N GLY A 9 -22.18 -10.39 -10.10
CA GLY A 9 -23.48 -10.06 -9.48
C GLY A 9 -23.80 -8.56 -9.55
N ASP A 10 -25.08 -8.23 -9.32
CA ASP A 10 -25.63 -6.89 -9.62
C ASP A 10 -25.38 -5.85 -8.52
N THR A 11 -24.85 -6.23 -7.34
CA THR A 11 -24.80 -5.34 -6.19
C THR A 11 -23.38 -5.21 -5.61
N PRO A 12 -22.77 -4.01 -5.64
CA PRO A 12 -21.53 -3.75 -4.93
C PRO A 12 -21.75 -3.77 -3.41
N TRP A 13 -20.69 -4.13 -2.67
CA TRP A 13 -20.69 -4.05 -1.21
C TRP A 13 -20.96 -2.62 -0.73
N LYS A 14 -21.73 -2.51 0.34
CA LYS A 14 -22.04 -1.26 1.04
C LYS A 14 -21.74 -1.40 2.52
N ASP A 15 -21.54 -0.28 3.17
CA ASP A 15 -21.15 -0.20 4.60
C ASP A 15 -22.28 -0.55 5.60
N ASP A 16 -23.44 -0.96 5.12
CA ASP A 16 -24.51 -1.57 5.91
C ASP A 16 -24.31 -3.09 6.17
N GLU A 17 -23.34 -3.71 5.47
CA GLU A 17 -22.97 -5.11 5.64
C GLU A 17 -21.58 -5.23 6.31
N PRO A 18 -21.42 -6.08 7.36
CA PRO A 18 -20.11 -6.31 7.94
C PRO A 18 -19.15 -7.04 6.99
N LEU A 19 -17.87 -6.86 7.17
CA LEU A 19 -16.83 -7.60 6.48
C LEU A 19 -16.40 -8.82 7.30
N GLU A 20 -16.32 -9.98 6.67
CA GLU A 20 -15.76 -11.20 7.27
C GLU A 20 -14.28 -11.31 6.94
N CYS A 21 -13.44 -11.48 7.97
CA CYS A 21 -12.04 -11.82 7.78
C CYS A 21 -11.95 -13.22 7.16
N ALA A 22 -11.44 -13.32 5.95
CA ALA A 22 -11.29 -14.59 5.23
C ALA A 22 -9.91 -15.20 5.41
N MET A 23 -8.87 -14.37 5.54
CA MET A 23 -7.48 -14.83 5.63
C MET A 23 -6.61 -13.82 6.38
N VAL A 24 -5.59 -14.34 7.07
CA VAL A 24 -4.54 -13.54 7.72
C VAL A 24 -3.18 -14.07 7.28
N VAL A 25 -2.34 -13.20 6.74
CA VAL A 25 -0.99 -13.54 6.28
C VAL A 25 0.03 -12.67 7.01
N PRO A 26 0.96 -13.24 7.79
CA PRO A 26 2.08 -12.50 8.34
C PRO A 26 3.00 -11.99 7.22
N GLU A 27 3.35 -10.70 7.26
CA GLU A 27 4.28 -10.07 6.31
C GLU A 27 5.67 -9.88 6.94
N THR A 28 5.69 -9.37 8.19
CA THR A 28 6.89 -9.18 9.00
C THR A 28 6.57 -9.56 10.46
N THR A 29 7.52 -9.38 11.37
CA THR A 29 7.31 -9.68 12.81
C THR A 29 6.21 -8.85 13.48
N ASP A 30 5.90 -7.67 12.92
CA ASP A 30 4.94 -6.70 13.47
C ASP A 30 3.86 -6.26 12.46
N THR A 31 3.77 -6.95 11.33
CA THR A 31 2.87 -6.58 10.21
C THR A 31 2.17 -7.82 9.67
N ALA A 32 0.86 -7.72 9.43
CA ALA A 32 0.07 -8.77 8.78
C ALA A 32 -0.93 -8.18 7.78
N THR A 33 -1.21 -8.94 6.75
CA THR A 33 -2.27 -8.67 5.75
C THR A 33 -3.53 -9.43 6.14
N PHE A 34 -4.64 -8.70 6.27
CA PHE A 34 -5.97 -9.22 6.55
C PHE A 34 -6.81 -9.09 5.29
N THR A 35 -7.32 -10.22 4.80
CA THR A 35 -8.21 -10.25 3.64
C THR A 35 -9.65 -10.40 4.12
N PHE A 36 -10.53 -9.55 3.60
CA PHE A 36 -11.94 -9.51 3.93
C PHE A 36 -12.80 -9.80 2.71
N ARG A 37 -13.97 -10.37 2.96
CA ARG A 37 -15.04 -10.58 1.98
C ARG A 37 -16.38 -10.10 2.54
N ALA A 38 -17.32 -9.80 1.67
CA ALA A 38 -18.69 -9.60 2.05
C ALA A 38 -19.37 -10.95 2.23
N PRO A 39 -20.06 -11.25 3.36
CA PRO A 39 -20.80 -12.50 3.56
C PRO A 39 -21.88 -12.76 2.49
N SER A 40 -22.47 -11.71 1.93
CA SER A 40 -23.43 -11.80 0.82
C SER A 40 -22.81 -12.23 -0.51
N GLY A 41 -21.47 -12.18 -0.64
CA GLY A 41 -20.75 -12.35 -1.89
C GLY A 41 -20.73 -11.08 -2.77
N ALA A 42 -21.14 -9.92 -2.22
CA ALA A 42 -21.03 -8.64 -2.91
C ALA A 42 -19.59 -8.31 -3.27
N TRP A 43 -19.39 -7.62 -4.38
CA TRP A 43 -18.08 -7.21 -4.86
C TRP A 43 -17.73 -5.78 -4.43
N PHE A 44 -16.44 -5.48 -4.39
CA PHE A 44 -15.95 -4.17 -3.95
C PHE A 44 -15.63 -3.28 -5.15
N ASP A 45 -16.25 -2.09 -5.17
CA ASP A 45 -15.99 -1.04 -6.15
C ASP A 45 -15.07 0.01 -5.55
N TYR A 46 -13.83 0.07 -6.02
CA TYR A 46 -12.85 1.04 -5.53
C TYR A 46 -11.74 1.33 -6.54
N GLN A 47 -11.01 2.42 -6.32
CA GLN A 47 -9.80 2.76 -7.06
C GLN A 47 -8.56 2.30 -6.28
N PRO A 48 -7.47 1.86 -6.96
CA PRO A 48 -6.24 1.47 -6.27
C PRO A 48 -5.68 2.65 -5.48
N GLY A 49 -5.36 2.44 -4.21
CA GLY A 49 -4.92 3.47 -3.27
C GLY A 49 -6.01 3.98 -2.32
N GLN A 50 -7.29 3.66 -2.54
CA GLN A 50 -8.37 3.99 -1.61
C GLN A 50 -8.27 3.17 -0.31
N PHE A 51 -9.00 3.61 0.72
CA PHE A 51 -9.00 3.04 2.06
C PHE A 51 -10.39 2.62 2.53
N VAL A 52 -10.42 1.81 3.57
CA VAL A 52 -11.61 1.49 4.39
C VAL A 52 -11.36 1.87 5.85
N THR A 53 -12.42 2.23 6.57
CA THR A 53 -12.40 2.42 8.02
C THR A 53 -13.01 1.20 8.69
N LEU A 54 -12.27 0.55 9.57
CA LEU A 54 -12.71 -0.60 10.35
C LEU A 54 -13.09 -0.18 11.76
N ASP A 55 -14.20 -0.70 12.27
CA ASP A 55 -14.63 -0.56 13.65
C ASP A 55 -14.12 -1.75 14.47
N LEU A 56 -13.10 -1.51 15.30
CA LEU A 56 -12.35 -2.55 16.00
C LEU A 56 -12.79 -2.66 17.45
N PRO A 57 -13.23 -3.84 17.91
CA PRO A 57 -13.69 -4.05 19.28
C PRO A 57 -12.49 -4.27 20.23
N VAL A 58 -11.82 -3.19 20.60
CA VAL A 58 -10.67 -3.24 21.50
C VAL A 58 -11.10 -3.23 22.97
N PRO A 59 -10.24 -3.66 23.90
CA PRO A 59 -10.53 -3.50 25.34
C PRO A 59 -10.85 -2.04 25.69
N GLY A 60 -11.98 -1.83 26.33
CA GLY A 60 -12.47 -0.47 26.70
C GLY A 60 -13.44 0.16 25.72
N GLY A 61 -13.78 -0.48 24.61
CA GLY A 61 -14.79 0.00 23.65
C GLY A 61 -14.31 -0.10 22.20
N ASN A 62 -15.18 0.26 21.26
CA ASN A 62 -14.84 0.24 19.85
C ASN A 62 -13.97 1.44 19.47
N VAL A 63 -12.99 1.21 18.57
CA VAL A 63 -12.20 2.27 17.95
C VAL A 63 -12.24 2.15 16.44
N GLN A 64 -12.45 3.25 15.76
CA GLN A 64 -12.37 3.30 14.30
C GLN A 64 -10.93 3.56 13.86
N ARG A 65 -10.48 2.79 12.87
CA ARG A 65 -9.15 2.96 12.25
C ARG A 65 -9.26 2.81 10.73
N THR A 66 -8.63 3.74 10.05
CA THR A 66 -8.56 3.77 8.59
C THR A 66 -7.33 3.02 8.11
N TYR A 67 -7.51 2.17 7.12
CA TYR A 67 -6.44 1.40 6.49
C TYR A 67 -6.59 1.44 4.98
N THR A 68 -5.50 1.73 4.29
CA THR A 68 -5.46 1.67 2.83
C THR A 68 -5.67 0.23 2.35
N ILE A 69 -6.47 0.06 1.31
CA ILE A 69 -6.69 -1.23 0.67
C ILE A 69 -5.43 -1.58 -0.12
N SER A 70 -4.72 -2.63 0.31
CA SER A 70 -3.46 -3.09 -0.30
C SER A 70 -3.65 -4.07 -1.44
N SER A 71 -4.87 -4.61 -1.62
CA SER A 71 -5.25 -5.45 -2.77
C SER A 71 -5.58 -4.62 -4.01
N SER A 72 -5.67 -5.29 -5.16
CA SER A 72 -6.05 -4.66 -6.43
C SER A 72 -7.57 -4.70 -6.66
N PRO A 73 -8.18 -3.60 -7.18
CA PRO A 73 -9.58 -3.60 -7.60
C PRO A 73 -9.90 -4.58 -8.72
N SER A 74 -8.90 -5.09 -9.43
CA SER A 74 -9.07 -6.15 -10.45
C SER A 74 -9.59 -7.48 -9.88
N ARG A 75 -9.51 -7.65 -8.55
CA ARG A 75 -9.94 -8.85 -7.81
C ARG A 75 -11.06 -8.50 -6.83
N PRO A 76 -12.25 -8.11 -7.32
CA PRO A 76 -13.23 -7.36 -6.56
C PRO A 76 -14.00 -8.19 -5.52
N LEU A 77 -13.86 -9.51 -5.44
CA LEU A 77 -14.58 -10.35 -4.45
C LEU A 77 -13.99 -10.29 -3.04
N SER A 78 -12.85 -9.64 -2.88
CA SER A 78 -12.22 -9.42 -1.57
C SER A 78 -11.39 -8.16 -1.58
N ILE A 79 -11.22 -7.57 -0.39
CA ILE A 79 -10.24 -6.52 -0.14
C ILE A 79 -9.24 -6.97 0.91
N SER A 80 -8.03 -6.46 0.82
CA SER A 80 -7.01 -6.70 1.85
C SER A 80 -6.53 -5.38 2.43
N VAL A 81 -6.32 -5.35 3.74
CA VAL A 81 -5.60 -4.28 4.42
C VAL A 81 -4.36 -4.87 5.09
N THR A 82 -3.26 -4.13 5.03
CA THR A 82 -2.00 -4.57 5.64
C THR A 82 -1.66 -3.64 6.78
N VAL A 83 -1.60 -4.21 7.98
CA VAL A 83 -1.56 -3.47 9.23
C VAL A 83 -0.24 -3.73 9.95
N LYS A 84 0.48 -2.65 10.22
CA LYS A 84 1.67 -2.66 11.08
C LYS A 84 1.30 -2.23 12.49
N ALA A 85 1.57 -3.07 13.48
CA ALA A 85 1.36 -2.74 14.88
C ALA A 85 2.51 -1.87 15.41
N GLN A 86 2.35 -0.57 15.30
CA GLN A 86 3.28 0.39 15.88
C GLN A 86 3.24 0.37 17.42
N PRO A 87 4.33 0.74 18.12
CA PRO A 87 4.30 0.91 19.57
C PRO A 87 3.15 1.83 20.00
N GLY A 88 2.32 1.38 20.94
CA GLY A 88 1.13 2.13 21.40
C GLY A 88 -0.10 2.06 20.49
N SER A 89 -0.03 1.37 19.37
CA SER A 89 -1.17 1.18 18.47
C SER A 89 -2.18 0.18 19.04
N VAL A 90 -3.26 0.65 19.63
CA VAL A 90 -4.31 -0.19 20.21
C VAL A 90 -5.02 -1.01 19.14
N GLY A 91 -5.48 -0.39 18.06
CA GLY A 91 -6.22 -1.07 17.00
C GLY A 91 -5.35 -2.06 16.19
N GLY A 92 -4.16 -1.61 15.74
CA GLY A 92 -3.26 -2.47 14.99
C GLY A 92 -2.79 -3.68 15.81
N ARG A 93 -2.47 -3.47 17.10
CA ARG A 93 -2.08 -4.56 18.00
C ARG A 93 -3.23 -5.55 18.20
N TRP A 94 -4.46 -5.03 18.43
CA TRP A 94 -5.63 -5.87 18.56
C TRP A 94 -5.85 -6.74 17.31
N MET A 95 -5.73 -6.17 16.10
CA MET A 95 -5.87 -6.94 14.87
C MET A 95 -4.85 -8.09 14.78
N LEU A 96 -3.58 -7.81 15.03
CA LEU A 96 -2.53 -8.83 14.98
C LEU A 96 -2.75 -9.94 16.01
N ASP A 97 -3.17 -9.58 17.22
CA ASP A 97 -3.31 -10.51 18.33
C ASP A 97 -4.62 -11.32 18.30
N HIS A 98 -5.71 -10.73 17.81
CA HIS A 98 -7.06 -11.28 18.00
C HIS A 98 -7.85 -11.56 16.73
N LEU A 99 -7.66 -10.75 15.66
CA LEU A 99 -8.46 -10.92 14.45
C LEU A 99 -8.08 -12.23 13.72
N ARG A 100 -9.09 -13.09 13.51
CA ARG A 100 -8.93 -14.41 12.91
C ARG A 100 -9.95 -14.63 11.79
N PRO A 101 -9.68 -15.56 10.86
CA PRO A 101 -10.66 -15.97 9.84
C PRO A 101 -12.00 -16.37 10.47
N GLY A 102 -13.11 -15.92 9.84
CA GLY A 102 -14.48 -16.09 10.30
C GLY A 102 -15.00 -14.97 11.20
N MET A 103 -14.14 -14.11 11.76
CA MET A 103 -14.59 -12.95 12.53
C MET A 103 -15.11 -11.85 11.62
N GLN A 104 -16.15 -11.16 12.06
CA GLN A 104 -16.78 -10.07 11.32
C GLN A 104 -16.50 -8.73 11.98
N LEU A 105 -16.25 -7.71 11.15
CA LEU A 105 -16.04 -6.33 11.57
C LEU A 105 -16.97 -5.41 10.80
N LYS A 106 -17.48 -4.39 11.47
CA LYS A 106 -18.15 -3.29 10.79
C LYS A 106 -17.11 -2.45 10.06
N ALA A 107 -17.42 -2.06 8.82
CA ALA A 107 -16.52 -1.30 7.96
C ALA A 107 -17.27 -0.21 7.22
N TYR A 108 -16.55 0.82 6.76
CA TYR A 108 -17.06 1.97 6.04
C TYR A 108 -16.16 2.30 4.86
N GLY A 109 -16.74 2.75 3.76
CA GLY A 109 -16.04 3.10 2.54
C GLY A 109 -16.38 2.15 1.39
N PRO A 110 -15.50 1.90 0.38
CA PRO A 110 -14.17 2.51 0.18
C PRO A 110 -14.22 4.03 -0.04
N ALA A 111 -13.17 4.74 0.36
CA ALA A 111 -13.06 6.20 0.23
C ALA A 111 -11.61 6.63 -0.07
N GLY A 112 -11.40 7.93 -0.35
CA GLY A 112 -10.09 8.52 -0.63
C GLY A 112 -9.90 8.89 -2.09
N ILE A 113 -8.93 9.78 -2.33
CA ILE A 113 -8.60 10.31 -3.65
C ILE A 113 -7.15 10.00 -4.08
N PHE A 114 -6.35 9.41 -3.20
CA PHE A 114 -4.97 9.06 -3.46
C PHE A 114 -4.89 7.85 -4.39
N SER A 115 -4.91 8.12 -5.71
CA SER A 115 -4.92 7.08 -6.73
C SER A 115 -4.29 7.57 -8.02
N PHE A 116 -3.35 6.80 -8.55
CA PHE A 116 -2.64 7.16 -9.78
C PHE A 116 -3.53 7.14 -11.03
N VAL A 117 -4.66 6.44 -11.01
CA VAL A 117 -5.64 6.46 -12.11
C VAL A 117 -6.34 7.81 -12.28
N ARG A 118 -6.16 8.72 -11.33
CA ARG A 118 -6.64 10.11 -11.41
C ARG A 118 -5.60 11.08 -11.99
N HIS A 119 -4.37 10.62 -12.14
CA HIS A 119 -3.21 11.39 -12.59
C HIS A 119 -2.45 10.56 -13.62
N GLU A 120 -3.05 10.40 -14.81
CA GLU A 120 -2.47 9.60 -15.89
C GLU A 120 -1.16 10.21 -16.38
N ALA A 121 -0.11 9.41 -16.35
CA ALA A 121 1.22 9.79 -16.77
C ALA A 121 1.95 8.61 -17.42
N PRO A 122 2.92 8.84 -18.30
CA PRO A 122 3.72 7.77 -18.89
C PRO A 122 4.73 7.17 -17.91
N LYS A 123 5.11 7.93 -16.87
CA LYS A 123 6.14 7.56 -15.90
C LYS A 123 5.70 7.92 -14.48
N TYR A 124 5.87 6.99 -13.56
CA TYR A 124 5.58 7.21 -12.15
C TYR A 124 6.81 6.98 -11.27
N LEU A 125 6.86 7.72 -10.17
CA LEU A 125 7.80 7.49 -9.08
C LEU A 125 7.00 7.24 -7.80
N PHE A 126 6.99 6.01 -7.35
CA PHE A 126 6.36 5.59 -6.10
C PHE A 126 7.40 5.64 -4.98
N ILE A 127 7.15 6.43 -3.94
CA ILE A 127 8.06 6.58 -2.79
C ILE A 127 7.31 6.20 -1.53
N SER A 128 7.80 5.22 -0.78
CA SER A 128 7.14 4.76 0.44
C SER A 128 8.10 4.46 1.58
N ALA A 129 7.56 4.50 2.81
CA ALA A 129 8.27 4.00 3.98
C ALA A 129 7.32 3.21 4.90
N GLY A 130 7.80 2.07 5.41
CA GLY A 130 7.05 1.21 6.32
C GLY A 130 5.67 0.81 5.77
N SER A 131 4.60 1.01 6.55
CA SER A 131 3.23 0.67 6.13
C SER A 131 2.67 1.55 5.00
N GLY A 132 3.30 2.68 4.68
CA GLY A 132 2.94 3.50 3.51
C GLY A 132 3.15 2.82 2.16
N ILE A 133 3.67 1.61 2.14
CA ILE A 133 3.76 0.79 0.94
C ILE A 133 2.38 0.33 0.44
N THR A 134 1.35 0.32 1.28
CA THR A 134 0.04 -0.28 0.98
C THR A 134 -0.70 0.32 -0.21
N PRO A 135 -0.86 1.66 -0.36
CA PRO A 135 -1.49 2.22 -1.55
C PRO A 135 -0.70 1.93 -2.82
N LEU A 136 0.63 2.03 -2.75
CA LEU A 136 1.50 1.82 -3.90
C LEU A 136 1.52 0.35 -4.34
N MET A 137 1.37 -0.58 -3.39
CA MET A 137 1.20 -2.01 -3.69
C MET A 137 -0.13 -2.28 -4.42
N SER A 138 -1.21 -1.64 -3.98
CA SER A 138 -2.52 -1.71 -4.65
C SER A 138 -2.42 -1.18 -6.09
N MET A 139 -1.83 -0.01 -6.29
CA MET A 139 -1.60 0.62 -7.59
C MET A 139 -0.74 -0.24 -8.51
N THR A 140 0.39 -0.76 -8.00
CA THR A 140 1.30 -1.63 -8.77
C THR A 140 0.61 -2.93 -9.18
N THR A 141 -0.15 -3.55 -8.28
CA THR A 141 -0.86 -4.79 -8.58
C THR A 141 -1.97 -4.54 -9.62
N TRP A 142 -2.67 -3.42 -9.52
CA TRP A 142 -3.71 -3.05 -10.49
C TRP A 142 -3.13 -2.81 -11.88
N ALA A 143 -2.02 -2.06 -11.99
CA ALA A 143 -1.32 -1.85 -13.24
C ALA A 143 -0.84 -3.17 -13.88
N TRP A 144 -0.32 -4.09 -13.05
CA TRP A 144 0.04 -5.45 -13.49
C TRP A 144 -1.16 -6.22 -14.04
N ASP A 145 -2.25 -6.25 -13.28
CA ASP A 145 -3.44 -7.04 -13.62
C ASP A 145 -4.17 -6.45 -14.86
N SER A 146 -4.05 -5.14 -15.14
CA SER A 146 -4.60 -4.50 -16.34
C SER A 146 -3.85 -4.85 -17.63
N GLY A 147 -2.64 -5.35 -17.53
CA GLY A 147 -1.78 -5.67 -18.67
C GLY A 147 -1.10 -4.46 -19.32
N GLU A 148 -1.34 -3.26 -18.82
CA GLU A 148 -0.76 -2.00 -19.29
C GLU A 148 0.12 -1.40 -18.19
N MET A 149 1.30 -1.99 -17.97
CA MET A 149 2.22 -1.51 -16.95
C MET A 149 2.94 -0.25 -17.45
N PRO A 150 2.72 0.92 -16.80
CA PRO A 150 3.49 2.12 -17.09
C PRO A 150 4.95 1.96 -16.60
N ASP A 151 5.82 2.91 -16.97
CA ASP A 151 7.17 2.99 -16.40
C ASP A 151 7.09 3.43 -14.93
N ILE A 152 7.33 2.51 -14.00
CA ILE A 152 7.29 2.77 -12.55
C ILE A 152 8.67 2.55 -11.95
N VAL A 153 9.22 3.58 -11.31
CA VAL A 153 10.29 3.42 -10.33
C VAL A 153 9.65 3.36 -8.93
N PHE A 154 9.77 2.21 -8.28
CA PHE A 154 9.23 1.98 -6.94
C PHE A 154 10.34 2.03 -5.90
N VAL A 155 10.38 3.10 -5.11
CA VAL A 155 11.34 3.32 -4.01
C VAL A 155 10.67 3.00 -2.69
N HIS A 156 11.25 2.09 -1.91
CA HIS A 156 10.72 1.78 -0.58
C HIS A 156 11.84 1.82 0.47
N ALA A 157 11.58 2.56 1.54
CA ALA A 157 12.45 2.66 2.71
C ALA A 157 11.92 1.79 3.86
N ALA A 158 12.78 0.98 4.45
CA ALA A 158 12.47 0.16 5.62
C ALA A 158 13.53 0.35 6.71
N LYS A 159 13.22 -0.05 7.94
CA LYS A 159 14.18 0.02 9.03
C LYS A 159 15.30 -1.01 8.82
N THR A 160 14.95 -2.25 8.61
CA THR A 160 15.88 -3.36 8.32
C THR A 160 15.43 -4.14 7.08
N PRO A 161 16.27 -5.00 6.51
CA PRO A 161 15.86 -5.89 5.41
C PRO A 161 14.67 -6.79 5.71
N SER A 162 14.48 -7.18 6.98
CA SER A 162 13.37 -8.02 7.44
C SER A 162 12.05 -7.25 7.62
N ASP A 163 12.10 -5.91 7.64
CA ASP A 163 10.93 -5.04 7.76
C ASP A 163 10.33 -4.64 6.40
N ILE A 164 10.91 -5.08 5.29
CA ILE A 164 10.42 -4.77 3.94
C ILE A 164 9.13 -5.57 3.69
N ILE A 165 7.99 -4.89 3.82
CA ILE A 165 6.66 -5.45 3.57
C ILE A 165 6.51 -5.78 2.09
N PHE A 166 5.86 -6.89 1.74
CA PHE A 166 5.65 -7.37 0.37
C PHE A 166 6.92 -7.62 -0.46
N ARG A 167 8.09 -7.75 0.17
CA ARG A 167 9.37 -7.85 -0.52
C ARG A 167 9.36 -8.88 -1.65
N GLU A 168 9.07 -10.13 -1.33
CA GLU A 168 9.11 -11.23 -2.30
C GLU A 168 8.15 -11.01 -3.46
N ARG A 169 6.95 -10.48 -3.16
CA ARG A 169 5.92 -10.20 -4.16
C ARG A 169 6.34 -9.07 -5.11
N LEU A 170 6.93 -8.00 -4.59
CA LEU A 170 7.46 -6.90 -5.40
C LEU A 170 8.66 -7.34 -6.26
N GLU A 171 9.58 -8.12 -5.69
CA GLU A 171 10.70 -8.71 -6.43
C GLU A 171 10.20 -9.64 -7.57
N GLN A 172 9.15 -10.43 -7.34
CA GLN A 172 8.53 -11.25 -8.37
C GLN A 172 7.90 -10.40 -9.49
N PHE A 173 7.24 -9.29 -9.16
CA PHE A 173 6.72 -8.37 -10.16
C PHE A 173 7.84 -7.74 -10.98
N ALA A 174 8.85 -7.17 -10.33
CA ALA A 174 9.98 -6.53 -11.02
C ALA A 174 10.75 -7.49 -11.93
N ASN A 175 10.84 -8.77 -11.57
CA ASN A 175 11.49 -9.79 -12.40
C ASN A 175 10.67 -10.19 -13.65
N ARG A 176 9.36 -9.92 -13.66
CA ARG A 176 8.46 -10.32 -14.75
C ARG A 176 8.05 -9.17 -15.65
N VAL A 177 8.19 -7.92 -15.17
CA VAL A 177 7.68 -6.72 -15.83
C VAL A 177 8.81 -5.74 -16.11
N PRO A 178 9.20 -5.55 -17.37
CA PRO A 178 10.27 -4.61 -17.72
C PRO A 178 10.03 -3.16 -17.27
N GLY A 179 8.77 -2.73 -17.19
CA GLY A 179 8.38 -1.36 -16.77
C GLY A 179 8.47 -1.09 -15.27
N LEU A 180 8.68 -2.11 -14.42
CA LEU A 180 8.78 -1.92 -12.97
C LEU A 180 10.23 -2.01 -12.50
N GLN A 181 10.78 -0.88 -12.04
CA GLN A 181 12.10 -0.81 -11.41
C GLN A 181 11.95 -0.70 -9.90
N LEU A 182 12.41 -1.72 -9.18
CA LEU A 182 12.31 -1.78 -7.72
C LEU A 182 13.61 -1.31 -7.08
N ARG A 183 13.51 -0.41 -6.10
CA ARG A 183 14.61 0.16 -5.33
C ARG A 183 14.28 0.13 -3.84
N PHE A 184 15.10 -0.54 -3.06
CA PHE A 184 14.97 -0.57 -1.60
C PHE A 184 16.12 0.16 -0.93
N THR A 185 15.83 0.87 0.16
CA THR A 185 16.83 1.35 1.12
C THR A 185 16.48 0.87 2.53
N VAL A 186 17.49 0.55 3.33
CA VAL A 186 17.31 0.17 4.73
C VAL A 186 18.18 1.05 5.64
N GLU A 187 17.64 1.46 6.79
CA GLU A 187 18.36 2.32 7.72
C GLU A 187 19.41 1.54 8.51
N GLU A 188 19.08 0.33 8.94
CA GLU A 188 19.88 -0.51 9.83
C GLU A 188 20.24 -1.85 9.18
N SER A 189 21.33 -2.43 9.63
CA SER A 189 21.71 -3.79 9.25
C SER A 189 20.88 -4.81 9.98
N ASP A 190 20.59 -5.93 9.33
CA ASP A 190 20.01 -7.11 9.96
C ASP A 190 21.13 -8.14 10.18
N PRO A 191 21.38 -8.62 11.40
CA PRO A 191 22.43 -9.60 11.65
C PRO A 191 22.17 -10.95 10.95
N PHE A 192 20.92 -11.22 10.55
CA PHE A 192 20.52 -12.46 9.93
C PHE A 192 20.34 -12.37 8.40
N ARG A 193 20.38 -11.14 7.83
CA ARG A 193 20.20 -10.90 6.40
C ARG A 193 21.22 -9.90 5.87
N ALA A 194 22.15 -10.38 5.04
CA ALA A 194 23.05 -9.52 4.29
C ALA A 194 22.23 -8.56 3.39
N TRP A 195 22.63 -7.29 3.36
CA TRP A 195 22.00 -6.27 2.54
C TRP A 195 22.98 -5.67 1.55
N PRO A 196 22.88 -6.01 0.23
CA PRO A 196 23.76 -5.47 -0.79
C PRO A 196 23.26 -4.17 -1.42
N GLY A 197 22.04 -3.70 -1.04
CA GLY A 197 21.39 -2.53 -1.61
C GLY A 197 21.75 -1.22 -0.91
N TYR A 198 20.94 -0.20 -1.19
CA TYR A 198 21.12 1.13 -0.58
C TYR A 198 20.94 1.08 0.95
N LYS A 199 21.73 1.90 1.67
CA LYS A 199 21.73 1.94 3.12
C LYS A 199 21.66 3.38 3.63
N GLY A 200 20.83 3.60 4.64
CA GLY A 200 20.55 4.89 5.24
C GLY A 200 19.17 5.44 4.85
N ARG A 201 18.88 6.63 5.38
CA ARG A 201 17.64 7.36 5.05
C ARG A 201 17.69 7.85 3.60
N LEU A 202 16.54 7.90 2.97
CA LEU A 202 16.41 8.41 1.61
C LEU A 202 16.92 9.87 1.54
N SER A 203 17.85 10.12 0.63
CA SER A 203 18.46 11.43 0.38
C SER A 203 18.31 11.79 -1.10
N GLN A 204 18.52 13.05 -1.44
CA GLN A 204 18.49 13.54 -2.82
C GLN A 204 19.49 12.77 -3.72
N ILE A 205 20.70 12.55 -3.25
CA ILE A 205 21.72 11.79 -3.99
C ILE A 205 21.22 10.36 -4.24
N MET A 206 20.67 9.73 -3.22
CA MET A 206 20.17 8.37 -3.32
C MET A 206 18.97 8.30 -4.27
N LEU A 207 18.03 9.26 -4.20
CA LEU A 207 16.91 9.36 -5.11
C LEU A 207 17.37 9.51 -6.56
N GLY A 208 18.35 10.38 -6.83
CA GLY A 208 18.92 10.58 -8.17
C GLY A 208 19.62 9.32 -8.72
N LEU A 209 20.19 8.49 -7.85
CA LEU A 209 20.77 7.19 -8.25
C LEU A 209 19.68 6.14 -8.52
N MET A 210 18.59 6.17 -7.78
CA MET A 210 17.46 5.22 -7.91
C MET A 210 16.56 5.54 -9.10
N ALA A 211 16.31 6.84 -9.35
CA ALA A 211 15.43 7.37 -10.38
C ALA A 211 16.08 8.62 -11.01
N PRO A 212 17.02 8.47 -11.97
CA PRO A 212 17.74 9.62 -12.55
C PRO A 212 16.84 10.65 -13.23
N ASP A 213 15.68 10.23 -13.70
CA ASP A 213 14.66 11.04 -14.36
C ASP A 213 13.48 11.42 -13.43
N TYR A 214 13.70 11.46 -12.11
CA TYR A 214 12.65 11.72 -11.12
C TYR A 214 11.92 13.05 -11.30
N LEU A 215 12.54 14.04 -11.95
CA LEU A 215 11.92 15.33 -12.28
C LEU A 215 10.84 15.24 -13.38
N GLU A 216 10.83 14.15 -14.15
CA GLU A 216 9.89 13.92 -15.27
C GLU A 216 8.74 12.97 -14.88
N ARG A 217 8.66 12.55 -13.60
CA ARG A 217 7.74 11.52 -13.15
C ARG A 217 6.61 12.08 -12.30
N GLU A 218 5.44 11.49 -12.42
CA GLU A 218 4.33 11.70 -11.49
C GLU A 218 4.65 10.99 -10.18
N VAL A 219 4.73 11.72 -9.06
CA VAL A 219 5.23 11.23 -7.77
C VAL A 219 4.08 10.92 -6.82
N PHE A 220 4.05 9.69 -6.31
CA PHE A 220 3.15 9.26 -5.24
C PHE A 220 3.96 8.88 -4.01
N CYS A 221 3.76 9.59 -2.90
CA CYS A 221 4.50 9.40 -1.66
C CYS A 221 3.55 8.99 -0.52
N CYS A 222 3.89 7.92 0.20
CA CYS A 222 3.16 7.51 1.39
C CYS A 222 4.08 6.90 2.45
N GLY A 223 3.87 7.28 3.71
CA GLY A 223 4.67 6.82 4.83
C GLY A 223 4.40 7.62 6.09
N PRO A 224 5.23 7.46 7.13
CA PRO A 224 5.14 8.30 8.33
C PRO A 224 5.26 9.79 7.98
N GLU A 225 4.52 10.65 8.68
CA GLU A 225 4.50 12.10 8.44
C GLU A 225 5.91 12.73 8.33
N PRO A 226 6.88 12.43 9.24
CA PRO A 226 8.23 12.99 9.11
C PRO A 226 8.96 12.55 7.83
N PHE A 227 8.67 11.34 7.34
CA PHE A 227 9.25 10.84 6.07
C PHE A 227 8.67 11.59 4.88
N MET A 228 7.35 11.73 4.80
CA MET A 228 6.68 12.45 3.71
C MET A 228 7.10 13.91 3.67
N GLN A 229 7.20 14.55 4.84
CA GLN A 229 7.68 15.91 4.95
C GLN A 229 9.12 16.04 4.41
N ALA A 230 10.04 15.13 4.79
CA ALA A 230 11.41 15.14 4.30
C ALA A 230 11.50 14.95 2.79
N VAL A 231 10.68 14.04 2.21
CA VAL A 231 10.59 13.84 0.75
C VAL A 231 10.07 15.10 0.07
N ARG A 232 9.01 15.69 0.60
CA ARG A 232 8.42 16.93 0.07
C ARG A 232 9.40 18.09 0.08
N GLU A 233 10.07 18.32 1.20
CA GLU A 233 11.10 19.38 1.33
C GLU A 233 12.28 19.16 0.39
N MET A 234 12.73 17.92 0.25
CA MET A 234 13.77 17.55 -0.70
C MET A 234 13.36 17.87 -2.13
N LEU A 235 12.16 17.50 -2.57
CA LEU A 235 11.67 17.77 -3.93
C LEU A 235 11.53 19.27 -4.18
N ILE A 236 11.00 20.04 -3.24
CA ILE A 236 10.91 21.51 -3.33
C ILE A 236 12.31 22.12 -3.49
N SER A 237 13.29 21.69 -2.71
CA SER A 237 14.64 22.25 -2.70
C SER A 237 15.40 22.10 -4.02
N ILE A 238 15.01 21.13 -4.84
CA ILE A 238 15.60 20.85 -6.16
C ILE A 238 14.75 21.39 -7.32
N GLY A 239 13.67 22.13 -7.02
CA GLY A 239 12.81 22.75 -8.03
C GLY A 239 11.86 21.79 -8.74
N PHE A 240 11.48 20.68 -8.09
CA PHE A 240 10.44 19.78 -8.60
C PHE A 240 9.09 20.50 -8.69
N ASP A 241 8.35 20.26 -9.78
CA ASP A 241 7.00 20.81 -9.94
C ASP A 241 6.02 20.07 -9.02
N MET A 242 5.59 20.73 -7.95
CA MET A 242 4.76 20.13 -6.90
C MET A 242 3.32 19.84 -7.33
N ASP A 243 2.88 20.28 -8.50
CA ASP A 243 1.58 19.88 -9.08
C ASP A 243 1.60 18.39 -9.49
N HIS A 244 2.79 17.82 -9.67
CA HIS A 244 3.02 16.39 -9.95
C HIS A 244 3.39 15.56 -8.70
N TYR A 245 3.16 16.10 -7.48
CA TYR A 245 3.44 15.43 -6.22
C TYR A 245 2.18 15.16 -5.41
N HIS A 246 1.89 13.89 -5.13
CA HIS A 246 0.75 13.43 -4.36
C HIS A 246 1.20 12.67 -3.12
N GLN A 247 0.54 12.90 -1.98
CA GLN A 247 0.86 12.20 -0.73
C GLN A 247 -0.39 11.86 0.08
N GLU A 248 -0.31 10.79 0.86
CA GLU A 248 -1.34 10.37 1.82
C GLU A 248 -0.71 9.79 3.10
#